data_4e2505ff8c68a033b8c43b21f76ab0fb
#
_entry.id   4e2505ff8c68a033b8c43b21f76ab0fb
#
_cell.length_a   1.000
_cell.length_b   1.000
_cell.length_c   1.000
_cell.angle_alpha   90.00
_cell.angle_beta   90.00
_cell.angle_gamma   90.00
#
_symmetry.space_group_name_H-M   'P 1'
#
loop_
_entity.id
_entity.type
_entity.pdbx_description
1 polymer ?
#
loop_
_entity_poly.entity_id
_entity_poly.type
_entity_poly.pdbx_seq_one_letter_code
_entity_poly.pdbx_strand_id
1 'polypeptide(L)'
;MPMKRLTVMLISLPLFCHAAFANNSQKSEIELIKKQLVELQKRLADLEAKANQQSEPNTQNVATAKTNTAQPKKPEDGTIKLYATLRPTYGYIEEQDDEFMDIQDALSHAGFKSTYQFQPGWQAIAHGEWSIDLGNNGDFGKARQVYVALDSPIGQIGLGKQRPVQYTLIAEYVDIFNHRSSPFAYDVESPFFVNNLVTYENQFNDFKFMIGGQFDGDNGDDFADFINTGLGYSSNGLHLSLTYSTQNDFNEQQIKIGETEVLAGMAALDITDNLYAAIAYQDVDYQRLTPRSGSTLDVSLGYRFHPLYRAKLGFFDFDDGINAYGSNSHQGANLTLEWLPSDNLRFHLEYLTKDFDFLLDSQSISIGFRYDYSQQWAY
;
A
#
# COMPACT_ATOMS: atom_id res chain seq x y z
N MET A 1 -7.54 -24.52 41.58
CA MET A 1 -6.58 -23.69 40.87
C MET A 1 -5.17 -24.06 41.34
N PRO A 2 -4.35 -24.67 40.54
CA PRO A 2 -2.92 -24.74 40.86
C PRO A 2 -2.11 -23.96 39.82
N MET A 3 -1.33 -23.01 40.34
CA MET A 3 -0.28 -22.29 39.61
C MET A 3 0.74 -23.28 39.03
N LYS A 4 0.89 -23.32 37.70
CA LYS A 4 2.00 -24.00 37.02
C LYS A 4 3.22 -23.09 36.99
N ARG A 5 4.31 -23.59 37.55
CA ARG A 5 5.63 -22.92 37.56
C ARG A 5 6.25 -23.00 36.18
N LEU A 6 6.64 -21.85 35.64
CA LEU A 6 7.41 -21.72 34.41
C LEU A 6 8.86 -22.10 34.69
N THR A 7 9.32 -23.21 34.13
CA THR A 7 10.73 -23.65 34.19
C THR A 7 11.43 -23.19 32.91
N VAL A 8 12.31 -22.20 33.03
CA VAL A 8 13.17 -21.73 31.95
C VAL A 8 14.26 -22.77 31.71
N MET A 9 14.23 -23.44 30.56
CA MET A 9 15.24 -24.40 30.11
C MET A 9 16.20 -23.69 29.14
N LEU A 10 17.41 -23.41 29.63
CA LEU A 10 18.52 -22.96 28.78
C LEU A 10 18.99 -24.15 27.94
N ILE A 11 18.80 -24.09 26.64
CA ILE A 11 19.37 -25.03 25.68
C ILE A 11 20.62 -24.42 25.07
N SER A 12 21.77 -25.01 25.43
CA SER A 12 23.05 -24.78 24.79
C SER A 12 23.11 -25.49 23.44
N LEU A 13 23.27 -24.75 22.34
CA LEU A 13 23.54 -25.30 21.00
C LEU A 13 25.01 -25.74 20.89
N PRO A 14 25.31 -26.96 20.43
CA PRO A 14 26.64 -27.29 19.92
C PRO A 14 26.74 -26.92 18.44
N LEU A 15 27.74 -26.09 18.11
CA LEU A 15 28.23 -25.91 16.75
C LEU A 15 28.75 -27.27 16.22
N PHE A 16 28.09 -27.83 15.20
CA PHE A 16 28.68 -28.84 14.36
C PHE A 16 28.98 -28.24 12.97
N CYS A 17 30.29 -28.07 12.69
CA CYS A 17 30.82 -27.89 11.36
C CYS A 17 30.49 -29.10 10.49
N HIS A 18 29.72 -28.91 9.39
CA HIS A 18 29.79 -29.78 8.23
C HIS A 18 30.19 -28.93 7.01
N ALA A 19 31.49 -28.83 6.80
CA ALA A 19 32.04 -28.43 5.52
C ALA A 19 32.28 -29.71 4.68
N ALA A 20 31.89 -29.58 3.41
CA ALA A 20 32.24 -30.41 2.25
C ALA A 20 31.03 -31.15 1.66
N PHE A 21 30.49 -30.56 0.58
CA PHE A 21 30.03 -31.13 -0.67
C PHE A 21 29.03 -30.16 -1.40
N ALA A 22 29.49 -28.93 -1.67
CA ALA A 22 28.74 -28.01 -2.53
C ALA A 22 29.63 -27.13 -3.44
N ASN A 23 30.81 -27.64 -3.86
CA ASN A 23 31.83 -26.77 -4.42
C ASN A 23 31.98 -26.80 -5.95
N ASN A 24 31.20 -27.59 -6.70
CA ASN A 24 31.32 -27.62 -8.15
C ASN A 24 30.13 -26.96 -8.89
N SER A 25 28.91 -26.95 -8.32
CA SER A 25 27.76 -26.27 -8.92
C SER A 25 27.89 -24.74 -8.79
N GLN A 26 28.25 -24.24 -7.63
CA GLN A 26 28.39 -22.79 -7.40
C GLN A 26 29.57 -22.18 -8.22
N LYS A 27 30.66 -22.90 -8.49
CA LYS A 27 31.72 -22.40 -9.37
C LYS A 27 31.25 -22.26 -10.81
N SER A 28 30.46 -23.19 -11.33
CA SER A 28 29.93 -23.12 -12.69
C SER A 28 28.92 -22.00 -12.86
N GLU A 29 28.07 -21.74 -11.84
CA GLU A 29 27.13 -20.62 -11.85
C GLU A 29 27.83 -19.27 -11.77
N ILE A 30 28.84 -19.14 -10.93
CA ILE A 30 29.66 -17.91 -10.84
C ILE A 30 30.41 -17.66 -12.17
N GLU A 31 30.91 -18.68 -12.85
CA GLU A 31 31.52 -18.51 -14.17
C GLU A 31 30.51 -18.12 -15.25
N LEU A 32 29.26 -18.65 -15.17
CA LEU A 32 28.18 -18.28 -16.08
C LEU A 32 27.78 -16.82 -15.88
N ILE A 33 27.60 -16.40 -14.64
CA ILE A 33 27.28 -15.00 -14.29
C ILE A 33 28.39 -14.05 -14.74
N LYS A 34 29.67 -14.41 -14.53
CA LYS A 34 30.81 -13.61 -15.02
C LYS A 34 30.82 -13.47 -16.53
N LYS A 35 30.48 -14.53 -17.28
CA LYS A 35 30.36 -14.46 -18.75
C LYS A 35 29.24 -13.55 -19.20
N GLN A 36 28.08 -13.61 -18.53
CA GLN A 36 26.96 -12.73 -18.82
C GLN A 36 27.29 -11.26 -18.51
N LEU A 37 28.01 -11.00 -17.46
CA LEU A 37 28.44 -9.65 -17.07
C LEU A 37 29.42 -9.04 -18.09
N VAL A 38 30.36 -9.81 -18.59
CA VAL A 38 31.28 -9.39 -19.65
C VAL A 38 30.52 -9.13 -20.98
N GLU A 39 29.56 -9.97 -21.32
CA GLU A 39 28.73 -9.79 -22.52
C GLU A 39 27.86 -8.53 -22.42
N LEU A 40 27.27 -8.26 -21.26
CA LEU A 40 26.50 -7.04 -21.00
C LEU A 40 27.36 -5.78 -21.06
N GLN A 41 28.55 -5.82 -20.49
CA GLN A 41 29.52 -4.71 -20.56
C GLN A 41 29.93 -4.43 -22.02
N LYS A 42 30.13 -5.47 -22.83
CA LYS A 42 30.46 -5.32 -24.26
C LYS A 42 29.28 -4.68 -25.03
N ARG A 43 28.04 -5.12 -24.77
CA ARG A 43 26.85 -4.52 -25.38
C ARG A 43 26.65 -3.06 -24.98
N LEU A 44 26.96 -2.72 -23.74
CA LEU A 44 26.91 -1.34 -23.25
C LEU A 44 27.92 -0.47 -24.02
N ALA A 45 29.19 -0.92 -24.13
CA ALA A 45 30.23 -0.22 -24.87
C ALA A 45 29.87 -0.07 -26.37
N ASP A 46 29.26 -1.08 -27.00
CA ASP A 46 28.80 -1.02 -28.38
C ASP A 46 27.65 -0.03 -28.58
N LEU A 47 26.76 0.08 -27.59
CA LEU A 47 25.65 1.08 -27.60
C LEU A 47 26.19 2.50 -27.39
N GLU A 48 27.14 2.70 -26.49
CA GLU A 48 27.81 3.99 -26.28
C GLU A 48 28.59 4.42 -27.52
N ALA A 49 29.27 3.51 -28.19
CA ALA A 49 29.99 3.79 -29.45
C ALA A 49 29.01 4.17 -30.58
N LYS A 50 27.84 3.52 -30.67
CA LYS A 50 26.79 3.86 -31.65
C LYS A 50 26.13 5.21 -31.34
N ALA A 51 25.90 5.52 -30.06
CA ALA A 51 25.37 6.81 -29.65
C ALA A 51 26.33 7.96 -29.98
N ASN A 52 27.63 7.75 -29.79
CA ASN A 52 28.68 8.73 -30.14
C ASN A 52 28.88 8.88 -31.65
N GLN A 53 28.64 7.83 -32.47
CA GLN A 53 28.74 7.91 -33.93
C GLN A 53 27.54 8.65 -34.57
N GLN A 54 26.41 8.75 -33.89
CA GLN A 54 25.26 9.55 -34.37
C GLN A 54 25.39 11.06 -34.07
N SER A 55 26.45 11.48 -33.41
CA SER A 55 26.67 12.88 -33.00
C SER A 55 27.66 13.64 -33.87
N GLU A 56 28.13 13.10 -35.02
CA GLU A 56 28.95 13.89 -35.95
C GLU A 56 28.08 14.65 -36.96
N PRO A 57 28.22 15.99 -37.04
CA PRO A 57 27.47 16.78 -38.01
C PRO A 57 28.07 16.67 -39.41
N ASN A 58 27.29 16.21 -40.34
CA ASN A 58 27.61 16.24 -41.76
C ASN A 58 27.66 17.69 -42.28
N THR A 59 28.88 18.19 -42.49
CA THR A 59 29.15 19.53 -43.00
C THR A 59 29.19 19.47 -44.52
N GLN A 60 28.12 19.87 -45.23
CA GLN A 60 28.26 20.53 -46.57
C GLN A 60 27.01 21.31 -46.99
N ASN A 61 27.30 22.59 -47.23
CA ASN A 61 26.64 23.58 -48.13
C ASN A 61 25.45 24.40 -47.64
N VAL A 62 25.84 25.56 -47.20
CA VAL A 62 25.68 26.94 -47.79
C VAL A 62 24.28 27.55 -47.83
N ALA A 63 24.27 28.67 -47.13
CA ALA A 63 23.55 29.92 -47.34
C ALA A 63 22.25 30.14 -46.58
N THR A 64 22.36 31.13 -45.82
CA THR A 64 21.43 32.13 -45.30
C THR A 64 21.15 32.09 -43.81
N ALA A 65 21.79 33.03 -43.16
CA ALA A 65 21.70 33.34 -41.75
C ALA A 65 20.25 33.46 -41.24
N LYS A 66 19.91 32.63 -40.28
CA LYS A 66 19.04 33.03 -39.14
C LYS A 66 19.78 32.64 -37.90
N THR A 67 20.15 33.64 -37.14
CA THR A 67 20.71 33.55 -35.80
C THR A 67 19.77 32.72 -34.92
N ASN A 68 20.03 31.41 -34.83
CA ASN A 68 19.42 30.60 -33.78
C ASN A 68 20.18 30.96 -32.50
N THR A 69 19.62 31.89 -31.76
CA THR A 69 19.87 32.04 -30.36
C THR A 69 19.65 30.65 -29.74
N ALA A 70 20.69 30.03 -29.20
CA ALA A 70 20.56 28.85 -28.39
C ALA A 70 19.51 29.17 -27.32
N GLN A 71 18.33 28.54 -27.44
CA GLN A 71 17.36 28.58 -26.38
C GLN A 71 18.05 28.07 -25.11
N PRO A 72 17.96 28.78 -23.99
CA PRO A 72 18.46 28.26 -22.74
C PRO A 72 17.81 26.87 -22.55
N LYS A 73 18.64 25.87 -22.22
CA LYS A 73 18.20 24.51 -21.89
C LYS A 73 17.08 24.65 -20.89
N LYS A 74 15.86 24.26 -21.30
CA LYS A 74 14.67 24.33 -20.45
C LYS A 74 15.00 23.59 -19.15
N PRO A 75 14.64 24.10 -17.98
CA PRO A 75 14.86 23.39 -16.74
C PRO A 75 14.31 21.96 -16.88
N GLU A 76 14.96 21.02 -16.25
CA GLU A 76 14.55 19.61 -16.19
C GLU A 76 13.10 19.55 -15.74
N ASP A 77 12.21 19.13 -16.65
CA ASP A 77 10.75 19.20 -16.45
C ASP A 77 10.20 17.88 -15.86
N GLY A 78 11.06 16.90 -15.56
CA GLY A 78 10.67 15.61 -15.08
C GLY A 78 11.36 15.18 -13.77
N THR A 79 10.71 14.28 -13.03
CA THR A 79 11.31 13.60 -11.89
C THR A 79 11.02 12.10 -11.93
N ILE A 80 11.94 11.32 -11.40
CA ILE A 80 11.71 9.91 -11.11
C ILE A 80 12.10 9.65 -9.65
N LYS A 81 11.18 9.07 -8.88
CA LYS A 81 11.39 8.63 -7.50
C LYS A 81 11.33 7.11 -7.46
N LEU A 82 12.38 6.47 -6.99
CA LEU A 82 12.38 5.07 -6.59
C LEU A 82 12.19 4.99 -5.08
N TYR A 83 11.43 4.01 -4.62
CA TYR A 83 11.22 3.82 -3.19
C TYR A 83 10.99 2.35 -2.85
N ALA A 84 11.24 2.01 -1.59
CA ALA A 84 10.91 0.72 -1.01
C ALA A 84 10.54 0.90 0.46
N THR A 85 9.61 0.09 0.93
CA THR A 85 9.25 -0.03 2.34
C THR A 85 9.37 -1.50 2.73
N LEU A 86 10.17 -1.83 3.73
CA LEU A 86 10.32 -3.19 4.25
C LEU A 86 9.71 -3.24 5.65
N ARG A 87 8.82 -4.22 5.90
CA ARG A 87 8.00 -4.33 7.11
C ARG A 87 7.91 -5.78 7.62
N PRO A 88 9.03 -6.47 7.87
CA PRO A 88 8.99 -7.81 8.47
C PRO A 88 8.55 -7.74 9.94
N THR A 89 7.80 -8.74 10.35
CA THR A 89 7.41 -8.97 11.74
C THR A 89 7.71 -10.40 12.14
N TYR A 90 7.98 -10.64 13.40
CA TYR A 90 8.10 -11.96 14.01
C TYR A 90 7.23 -11.99 15.24
N GLY A 91 6.35 -12.95 15.35
CA GLY A 91 5.38 -12.96 16.43
C GLY A 91 4.79 -14.32 16.76
N TYR A 92 4.17 -14.37 17.92
CA TYR A 92 3.27 -15.44 18.37
C TYR A 92 1.86 -15.09 17.87
N ILE A 93 1.23 -16.07 17.28
CA ILE A 93 -0.11 -15.95 16.69
C ILE A 93 -0.94 -17.12 17.23
N GLU A 94 -2.13 -16.79 17.70
CA GLU A 94 -3.17 -17.74 18.06
C GLU A 94 -4.37 -17.44 17.15
N GLU A 95 -4.71 -18.41 16.31
CA GLU A 95 -5.78 -18.30 15.31
C GLU A 95 -6.43 -19.67 15.12
N GLN A 96 -7.74 -19.80 15.30
CA GLN A 96 -8.54 -21.02 15.05
C GLN A 96 -8.07 -22.28 15.81
N ASP A 97 -7.73 -22.34 17.00
CA ASP A 97 -7.16 -23.47 17.76
C ASP A 97 -5.66 -23.73 17.49
N ASP A 98 -5.03 -23.04 16.57
CA ASP A 98 -3.60 -23.18 16.30
C ASP A 98 -2.79 -22.08 16.99
N GLU A 99 -1.69 -22.48 17.63
CA GLU A 99 -0.71 -21.57 18.22
C GLU A 99 0.64 -21.76 17.52
N PHE A 100 1.19 -20.70 16.96
CA PHE A 100 2.46 -20.80 16.24
C PHE A 100 3.29 -19.53 16.32
N MET A 101 4.60 -19.67 16.07
CA MET A 101 5.51 -18.55 15.85
C MET A 101 5.75 -18.41 14.35
N ASP A 102 5.62 -17.18 13.84
CA ASP A 102 5.77 -16.95 12.41
C ASP A 102 6.55 -15.67 12.10
N ILE A 103 7.21 -15.69 10.94
CA ILE A 103 7.76 -14.49 10.31
C ILE A 103 6.78 -14.04 9.25
N GLN A 104 6.22 -12.87 9.42
CA GLN A 104 5.23 -12.30 8.52
C GLN A 104 5.75 -11.03 7.85
N ASP A 105 5.12 -10.68 6.76
CA ASP A 105 5.31 -9.40 6.07
C ASP A 105 4.09 -8.51 6.24
N ALA A 106 4.30 -7.33 6.80
CA ALA A 106 3.24 -6.35 7.01
C ALA A 106 3.18 -5.34 5.85
N LEU A 107 3.00 -5.86 4.61
CA LEU A 107 2.81 -5.07 3.39
C LEU A 107 4.08 -4.37 2.86
N SER A 108 5.23 -5.04 2.92
CA SER A 108 6.45 -4.59 2.24
C SER A 108 6.20 -4.39 0.74
N HIS A 109 6.79 -3.36 0.18
CA HIS A 109 6.63 -3.04 -1.22
C HIS A 109 7.79 -2.21 -1.76
N ALA A 110 7.94 -2.21 -3.08
CA ALA A 110 8.84 -1.31 -3.79
C ALA A 110 8.16 -0.77 -5.05
N GLY A 111 8.56 0.41 -5.47
CA GLY A 111 7.95 1.05 -6.61
C GLY A 111 8.72 2.23 -7.15
N PHE A 112 8.15 2.81 -8.19
CA PHE A 112 8.59 4.08 -8.75
C PHE A 112 7.41 5.01 -8.99
N LYS A 113 7.68 6.31 -8.95
CA LYS A 113 6.78 7.34 -9.43
C LYS A 113 7.57 8.29 -10.33
N SER A 114 7.15 8.42 -11.58
CA SER A 114 7.70 9.37 -12.53
C SER A 114 6.69 10.46 -12.81
N THR A 115 7.17 11.70 -12.88
CA THR A 115 6.35 12.85 -13.26
C THR A 115 7.05 13.62 -14.36
N TYR A 116 6.28 14.16 -15.31
CA TYR A 116 6.79 14.97 -16.39
C TYR A 116 5.87 16.15 -16.67
N GLN A 117 6.36 17.36 -16.43
CA GLN A 117 5.65 18.59 -16.73
C GLN A 117 5.90 18.97 -18.19
N PHE A 118 4.92 18.75 -19.05
CA PHE A 118 5.03 19.07 -20.48
C PHE A 118 4.50 20.46 -20.84
N GLN A 119 3.71 21.06 -19.95
CA GLN A 119 3.17 22.42 -20.08
C GLN A 119 2.93 23.02 -18.68
N PRO A 120 2.99 24.36 -18.49
CA PRO A 120 2.65 24.96 -17.21
C PRO A 120 1.28 24.51 -16.68
N GLY A 121 1.26 23.91 -15.48
CA GLY A 121 0.07 23.36 -14.86
C GLY A 121 -0.42 22.01 -15.41
N TRP A 122 0.33 21.38 -16.36
CA TRP A 122 0.01 20.07 -16.90
C TRP A 122 1.15 19.09 -16.67
N GLN A 123 0.86 17.99 -16.02
CA GLN A 123 1.85 16.98 -15.66
C GLN A 123 1.33 15.57 -16.00
N ALA A 124 2.15 14.80 -16.69
CA ALA A 124 1.95 13.36 -16.85
C ALA A 124 2.60 12.62 -15.66
N ILE A 125 1.92 11.60 -15.15
CA ILE A 125 2.36 10.77 -14.02
C ILE A 125 2.34 9.32 -14.45
N ALA A 126 3.38 8.55 -14.10
CA ALA A 126 3.40 7.10 -14.16
C ALA A 126 3.81 6.55 -12.80
N HIS A 127 3.05 5.60 -12.27
CA HIS A 127 3.27 4.98 -10.98
C HIS A 127 3.23 3.47 -11.10
N GLY A 128 4.23 2.79 -10.54
CA GLY A 128 4.27 1.35 -10.41
C GLY A 128 4.72 0.95 -9.01
N GLU A 129 3.93 0.11 -8.33
CA GLU A 129 4.21 -0.40 -6.99
C GLU A 129 3.86 -1.88 -6.91
N TRP A 130 4.78 -2.68 -6.37
CA TRP A 130 4.63 -4.13 -6.21
C TRP A 130 4.95 -4.56 -4.79
N SER A 131 4.23 -5.57 -4.30
CA SER A 131 4.50 -6.18 -3.02
C SER A 131 5.83 -6.94 -3.04
N ILE A 132 6.46 -6.95 -1.87
CA ILE A 132 7.58 -7.83 -1.53
C ILE A 132 7.05 -8.69 -0.37
N ASP A 133 7.09 -10.02 -0.50
CA ASP A 133 6.68 -10.91 0.57
C ASP A 133 7.92 -11.49 1.25
N LEU A 134 8.30 -10.90 2.38
CA LEU A 134 9.47 -11.36 3.15
C LEU A 134 9.16 -12.60 4.00
N GLY A 135 7.89 -12.88 4.27
CA GLY A 135 7.42 -14.01 5.07
C GLY A 135 7.26 -15.28 4.27
N ASN A 136 6.84 -15.20 3.01
CA ASN A 136 6.57 -16.34 2.15
C ASN A 136 7.43 -16.28 0.88
N ASN A 137 8.40 -17.16 0.75
CA ASN A 137 9.25 -17.36 -0.43
C ASN A 137 10.08 -16.16 -0.90
N GLY A 138 9.98 -15.00 -0.28
CA GLY A 138 10.65 -13.78 -0.75
C GLY A 138 10.15 -13.31 -2.11
N ASP A 139 8.89 -13.60 -2.46
CA ASP A 139 8.32 -13.27 -3.75
C ASP A 139 8.21 -11.76 -3.96
N PHE A 140 8.61 -11.33 -5.15
CA PHE A 140 8.41 -9.97 -5.64
C PHE A 140 7.44 -9.97 -6.82
N GLY A 141 6.42 -9.11 -6.78
CA GLY A 141 5.73 -8.84 -8.03
C GLY A 141 4.21 -8.83 -8.04
N LYS A 142 3.50 -9.06 -6.94
CA LYS A 142 2.06 -8.82 -6.95
C LYS A 142 1.80 -7.31 -7.02
N ALA A 143 1.21 -6.85 -8.12
CA ALA A 143 0.96 -5.44 -8.33
C ALA A 143 0.00 -4.86 -7.28
N ARG A 144 0.41 -3.79 -6.61
CA ARG A 144 -0.38 -2.98 -5.69
C ARG A 144 -0.99 -1.81 -6.42
N GLN A 145 -0.16 -0.96 -7.04
CA GLN A 145 -0.60 0.15 -7.88
C GLN A 145 0.18 0.13 -9.19
N VAL A 146 -0.51 0.20 -10.30
CA VAL A 146 0.10 0.39 -11.64
C VAL A 146 -0.86 1.25 -12.44
N TYR A 147 -0.54 2.54 -12.56
CA TYR A 147 -1.41 3.49 -13.25
C TYR A 147 -0.62 4.61 -13.92
N VAL A 148 -1.28 5.27 -14.83
CA VAL A 148 -0.87 6.56 -15.39
C VAL A 148 -1.90 7.62 -15.03
N ALA A 149 -1.46 8.88 -14.88
CA ALA A 149 -2.39 9.98 -14.63
C ALA A 149 -1.98 11.25 -15.38
N LEU A 150 -2.96 12.08 -15.63
CA LEU A 150 -2.81 13.43 -16.14
C LEU A 150 -3.31 14.40 -15.08
N ASP A 151 -2.38 15.18 -14.53
CA ASP A 151 -2.68 16.28 -13.60
C ASP A 151 -2.77 17.59 -14.36
N SER A 152 -3.77 18.40 -14.04
CA SER A 152 -4.10 19.63 -14.74
C SER A 152 -4.71 20.68 -13.79
N PRO A 153 -4.86 21.95 -14.20
CA PRO A 153 -5.50 22.99 -13.39
C PRO A 153 -6.96 22.72 -13.02
N ILE A 154 -7.61 21.76 -13.69
CA ILE A 154 -8.99 21.37 -13.42
C ILE A 154 -9.09 20.04 -12.67
N GLY A 155 -7.97 19.45 -12.25
CA GLY A 155 -7.90 18.21 -11.50
C GLY A 155 -7.07 17.13 -12.20
N GLN A 156 -6.91 15.99 -11.53
CA GLN A 156 -6.15 14.85 -12.00
C GLN A 156 -7.09 13.73 -12.46
N ILE A 157 -6.80 13.14 -13.60
CA ILE A 157 -7.44 11.90 -14.10
C ILE A 157 -6.41 10.79 -14.08
N GLY A 158 -6.75 9.66 -13.44
CA GLY A 158 -5.90 8.46 -13.34
C GLY A 158 -6.54 7.25 -14.02
N LEU A 159 -5.72 6.37 -14.60
CA LEU A 159 -6.14 5.15 -15.30
C LEU A 159 -5.26 3.97 -14.90
N GLY A 160 -5.83 2.89 -14.41
CA GLY A 160 -5.13 1.64 -14.07
C GLY A 160 -5.46 1.13 -12.67
N LYS A 161 -4.58 0.29 -12.10
CA LYS A 161 -4.75 -0.23 -10.75
C LYS A 161 -4.35 0.83 -9.73
N GLN A 162 -5.31 1.27 -8.92
CA GLN A 162 -5.14 2.38 -7.99
C GLN A 162 -5.85 2.09 -6.66
N ARG A 163 -5.59 2.96 -5.68
CA ARG A 163 -6.37 3.00 -4.44
C ARG A 163 -7.75 3.60 -4.72
N PRO A 164 -8.83 3.04 -4.19
CA PRO A 164 -10.16 3.63 -4.27
C PRO A 164 -10.26 4.89 -3.40
N VAL A 165 -11.32 5.66 -3.61
CA VAL A 165 -11.62 6.88 -2.86
C VAL A 165 -11.78 6.58 -1.36
N GLN A 166 -12.46 5.48 -1.02
CA GLN A 166 -12.65 4.98 0.34
C GLN A 166 -11.31 4.83 1.07
N TYR A 167 -10.32 4.21 0.44
CA TYR A 167 -8.98 4.10 1.02
C TYR A 167 -8.37 5.46 1.33
N THR A 168 -8.35 6.34 0.32
CA THR A 168 -7.65 7.64 0.40
C THR A 168 -8.31 8.60 1.39
N LEU A 169 -9.62 8.56 1.54
CA LEU A 169 -10.36 9.50 2.38
C LEU A 169 -10.75 8.93 3.76
N ILE A 170 -10.77 7.62 3.94
CA ILE A 170 -11.17 6.96 5.21
C ILE A 170 -10.02 6.13 5.79
N ALA A 171 -9.62 5.05 5.10
CA ALA A 171 -8.74 4.03 5.65
C ALA A 171 -7.35 4.58 6.03
N GLU A 172 -6.78 5.46 5.22
CA GLU A 172 -5.45 6.04 5.43
C GLU A 172 -5.33 6.80 6.76
N TYR A 173 -6.45 7.28 7.30
CA TYR A 173 -6.50 8.02 8.57
C TYR A 173 -6.68 7.14 9.80
N VAL A 174 -7.38 6.02 9.69
CA VAL A 174 -7.65 5.13 10.84
C VAL A 174 -6.68 3.96 10.94
N ASP A 175 -6.16 3.43 9.83
CA ASP A 175 -5.16 2.37 9.84
C ASP A 175 -3.74 2.92 10.03
N ILE A 176 -3.42 3.24 11.26
CA ILE A 176 -2.10 3.76 11.67
C ILE A 176 -1.16 2.67 12.20
N PHE A 177 -1.58 1.41 12.20
CA PHE A 177 -0.92 0.26 12.82
C PHE A 177 0.10 -0.44 11.90
N ASN A 178 0.78 -1.46 12.41
CA ASN A 178 1.83 -2.16 11.67
C ASN A 178 1.51 -3.64 11.42
N HIS A 179 0.49 -4.22 12.06
CA HIS A 179 0.17 -5.63 11.93
C HIS A 179 -0.39 -5.95 10.54
N ARG A 180 0.01 -7.10 9.98
CA ARG A 180 -0.47 -7.58 8.68
C ARG A 180 -2.00 -7.72 8.62
N SER A 181 -2.59 -8.22 9.69
CA SER A 181 -4.03 -8.51 9.80
C SER A 181 -4.80 -7.43 10.56
N SER A 182 -4.27 -6.19 10.62
CA SER A 182 -4.99 -5.06 11.17
C SER A 182 -6.27 -4.82 10.36
N PRO A 183 -7.46 -4.86 10.97
CA PRO A 183 -8.73 -4.81 10.24
C PRO A 183 -9.27 -3.39 10.01
N PHE A 184 -8.52 -2.35 10.41
CA PHE A 184 -9.00 -0.97 10.36
C PHE A 184 -9.37 -0.54 8.94
N ALA A 185 -10.64 -0.24 8.70
CA ALA A 185 -11.26 0.15 7.44
C ALA A 185 -10.96 -0.80 6.25
N TYR A 186 -10.66 -2.06 6.54
CA TYR A 186 -10.30 -3.09 5.56
C TYR A 186 -11.14 -4.34 5.72
N ASP A 187 -12.42 -4.18 5.82
CA ASP A 187 -13.37 -5.25 5.67
C ASP A 187 -13.44 -5.73 4.20
N VAL A 188 -14.26 -6.73 3.95
CA VAL A 188 -14.41 -7.33 2.61
C VAL A 188 -14.90 -6.30 1.59
N GLU A 189 -15.61 -5.28 2.02
CA GLU A 189 -16.26 -4.26 1.22
C GLU A 189 -15.35 -3.04 0.95
N SER A 190 -14.19 -2.96 1.58
CA SER A 190 -13.26 -1.84 1.45
C SER A 190 -11.95 -2.26 0.80
N PRO A 191 -11.91 -2.41 -0.53
CA PRO A 191 -10.74 -2.92 -1.22
C PRO A 191 -9.55 -1.97 -1.12
N PHE A 192 -8.36 -2.53 -0.87
CA PHE A 192 -7.10 -1.78 -0.85
C PHE A 192 -6.71 -1.19 -2.20
N PHE A 193 -6.94 -1.94 -3.26
CA PHE A 193 -6.57 -1.61 -4.62
C PHE A 193 -7.62 -2.16 -5.58
N VAL A 194 -8.05 -1.32 -6.52
CA VAL A 194 -9.03 -1.68 -7.54
C VAL A 194 -8.35 -1.70 -8.90
N ASN A 195 -8.54 -2.79 -9.64
CA ASN A 195 -8.06 -2.92 -11.03
C ASN A 195 -8.95 -2.10 -11.96
N ASN A 196 -8.44 -1.77 -13.15
CA ASN A 196 -9.20 -1.13 -14.23
C ASN A 196 -9.98 0.11 -13.76
N LEU A 197 -9.40 0.85 -12.82
CA LEU A 197 -10.02 2.01 -12.21
C LEU A 197 -9.72 3.27 -13.03
N VAL A 198 -10.75 4.03 -13.32
CA VAL A 198 -10.68 5.42 -13.79
C VAL A 198 -10.96 6.31 -12.60
N THR A 199 -10.07 7.24 -12.29
CA THR A 199 -10.25 8.18 -11.17
C THR A 199 -10.23 9.61 -11.66
N TYR A 200 -10.99 10.45 -11.00
CA TYR A 200 -10.84 11.90 -11.07
C TYR A 200 -10.75 12.46 -9.66
N GLU A 201 -9.77 13.34 -9.42
CA GLU A 201 -9.64 14.09 -8.19
C GLU A 201 -9.41 15.57 -8.46
N ASN A 202 -9.96 16.42 -7.60
CA ASN A 202 -9.72 17.85 -7.63
C ASN A 202 -9.65 18.40 -6.21
N GLN A 203 -8.68 19.31 -6.00
CA GLN A 203 -8.52 20.01 -4.73
C GLN A 203 -8.79 21.50 -4.95
N PHE A 204 -9.70 22.05 -4.15
CA PHE A 204 -10.00 23.47 -4.13
C PHE A 204 -10.02 23.99 -2.69
N ASN A 205 -9.06 24.83 -2.36
CA ASN A 205 -8.77 25.25 -1.00
C ASN A 205 -8.56 24.02 -0.08
N ASP A 206 -9.31 23.93 1.01
CA ASP A 206 -9.24 22.88 2.02
C ASP A 206 -10.09 21.64 1.66
N PHE A 207 -10.80 21.66 0.52
CA PHE A 207 -11.66 20.57 0.09
C PHE A 207 -11.02 19.73 -1.02
N LYS A 208 -11.13 18.40 -0.91
CA LYS A 208 -10.75 17.42 -1.92
C LYS A 208 -11.96 16.62 -2.36
N PHE A 209 -12.32 16.70 -3.63
CA PHE A 209 -13.33 15.87 -4.25
C PHE A 209 -12.66 14.73 -5.01
N MET A 210 -13.19 13.52 -4.89
CA MET A 210 -12.74 12.35 -5.62
C MET A 210 -13.91 11.51 -6.12
N ILE A 211 -13.75 10.92 -7.32
CA ILE A 211 -14.65 9.90 -7.86
C ILE A 211 -13.83 8.87 -8.62
N GLY A 212 -14.22 7.60 -8.55
CA GLY A 212 -13.63 6.50 -9.30
C GLY A 212 -14.69 5.53 -9.80
N GLY A 213 -14.44 4.90 -10.94
CA GLY A 213 -15.24 3.83 -11.50
C GLY A 213 -14.37 2.71 -12.05
N GLN A 214 -14.70 1.45 -11.75
CA GLN A 214 -14.04 0.27 -12.30
C GLN A 214 -14.79 -0.19 -13.55
N PHE A 215 -14.02 -0.46 -14.61
CA PHE A 215 -14.53 -0.90 -15.90
C PHE A 215 -13.71 -2.11 -16.35
N ASP A 216 -14.15 -3.32 -16.04
CA ASP A 216 -13.41 -4.54 -16.41
C ASP A 216 -13.94 -5.24 -17.67
N GLY A 217 -15.20 -5.00 -18.03
CA GLY A 217 -15.81 -5.51 -19.26
C GLY A 217 -16.01 -7.02 -19.30
N ASP A 218 -15.70 -7.73 -18.22
CA ASP A 218 -15.68 -9.20 -18.21
C ASP A 218 -17.08 -9.81 -18.40
N ASN A 219 -18.14 -9.09 -18.06
CA ASN A 219 -19.52 -9.56 -18.14
C ASN A 219 -20.28 -9.01 -19.37
N GLY A 220 -19.58 -8.34 -20.29
CA GLY A 220 -20.20 -7.67 -21.44
C GLY A 220 -21.09 -6.51 -21.02
N ASP A 221 -20.80 -5.92 -19.89
CA ASP A 221 -21.55 -4.83 -19.29
C ASP A 221 -20.96 -3.48 -19.77
N ASP A 222 -21.84 -2.54 -20.10
CA ASP A 222 -21.46 -1.20 -20.60
C ASP A 222 -21.23 -0.21 -19.43
N PHE A 223 -21.34 -0.66 -18.18
CA PHE A 223 -21.30 0.20 -17.00
C PHE A 223 -20.21 -0.19 -16.00
N ALA A 224 -19.94 0.68 -15.02
CA ALA A 224 -18.96 0.41 -13.99
C ALA A 224 -19.49 -0.61 -12.98
N ASP A 225 -18.66 -1.63 -12.65
CA ASP A 225 -18.96 -2.64 -11.63
C ASP A 225 -18.74 -2.14 -10.20
N PHE A 226 -17.93 -1.10 -10.06
CA PHE A 226 -17.68 -0.42 -8.80
C PHE A 226 -17.63 1.08 -9.05
N ILE A 227 -18.36 1.85 -8.26
CA ILE A 227 -18.31 3.32 -8.24
C ILE A 227 -18.02 3.75 -6.82
N ASN A 228 -17.06 4.67 -6.67
CA ASN A 228 -16.69 5.21 -5.37
C ASN A 228 -16.46 6.72 -5.48
N THR A 229 -17.14 7.49 -4.66
CA THR A 229 -17.06 8.96 -4.64
C THR A 229 -16.89 9.47 -3.22
N GLY A 230 -16.29 10.65 -3.06
CA GLY A 230 -16.13 11.23 -1.74
C GLY A 230 -15.68 12.67 -1.74
N LEU A 231 -15.88 13.29 -0.59
CA LEU A 231 -15.47 14.64 -0.27
C LEU A 231 -14.66 14.64 1.01
N GLY A 232 -13.46 15.19 0.98
CA GLY A 232 -12.59 15.43 2.13
C GLY A 232 -12.47 16.93 2.41
N TYR A 233 -12.29 17.28 3.68
CA TYR A 233 -11.91 18.59 4.16
C TYR A 233 -10.69 18.46 5.06
N SER A 234 -9.66 19.27 4.85
CA SER A 234 -8.43 19.23 5.64
C SER A 234 -7.93 20.63 5.91
N SER A 235 -7.97 21.04 7.18
CA SER A 235 -7.48 22.36 7.61
C SER A 235 -7.03 22.32 9.07
N ASN A 236 -5.88 22.92 9.35
CA ASN A 236 -5.33 23.09 10.71
C ASN A 236 -5.29 21.79 11.54
N GLY A 237 -4.90 20.67 10.91
CA GLY A 237 -4.84 19.35 11.56
C GLY A 237 -6.19 18.65 11.73
N LEU A 238 -7.30 19.28 11.36
CA LEU A 238 -8.61 18.64 11.28
C LEU A 238 -8.79 18.03 9.87
N HIS A 239 -9.20 16.77 9.82
CA HIS A 239 -9.57 16.05 8.61
C HIS A 239 -10.97 15.47 8.78
N LEU A 240 -11.85 15.78 7.86
CA LEU A 240 -13.21 15.24 7.78
C LEU A 240 -13.44 14.67 6.40
N SER A 241 -14.12 13.55 6.32
CA SER A 241 -14.48 12.99 5.01
C SER A 241 -15.80 12.23 5.05
N LEU A 242 -16.44 12.19 3.88
CA LEU A 242 -17.62 11.41 3.58
C LEU A 242 -17.40 10.71 2.25
N THR A 243 -17.68 9.41 2.19
CA THR A 243 -17.57 8.61 0.96
C THR A 243 -18.82 7.77 0.76
N TYR A 244 -19.12 7.50 -0.50
CA TYR A 244 -20.14 6.54 -0.90
C TYR A 244 -19.57 5.63 -1.98
N SER A 245 -19.84 4.34 -1.88
CA SER A 245 -19.50 3.38 -2.93
C SER A 245 -20.66 2.42 -3.17
N THR A 246 -20.71 1.92 -4.40
CA THR A 246 -21.57 0.81 -4.80
C THR A 246 -20.74 -0.17 -5.62
N GLN A 247 -20.94 -1.46 -5.40
CA GLN A 247 -20.25 -2.55 -6.06
C GLN A 247 -21.23 -3.63 -6.47
N ASN A 248 -21.14 -4.08 -7.72
CA ASN A 248 -21.85 -5.25 -8.19
C ASN A 248 -21.28 -6.52 -7.55
N ASP A 249 -22.15 -7.37 -7.03
CA ASP A 249 -21.79 -8.66 -6.48
C ASP A 249 -22.05 -9.77 -7.51
N PHE A 250 -21.03 -10.61 -7.75
CA PHE A 250 -21.11 -11.72 -8.70
C PHE A 250 -20.91 -13.05 -7.97
N ASN A 251 -21.55 -14.11 -8.47
CA ASN A 251 -21.29 -15.47 -8.02
C ASN A 251 -20.08 -16.07 -8.77
N GLU A 252 -19.73 -17.32 -8.44
CA GLU A 252 -18.62 -18.04 -9.08
C GLU A 252 -18.79 -18.21 -10.60
N GLN A 253 -20.01 -18.13 -11.11
CA GLN A 253 -20.34 -18.20 -12.54
C GLN A 253 -20.39 -16.82 -13.21
N GLN A 254 -19.91 -15.77 -12.54
CA GLN A 254 -19.92 -14.39 -13.02
C GLN A 254 -21.33 -13.85 -13.32
N ILE A 255 -22.34 -14.31 -12.60
CA ILE A 255 -23.72 -13.81 -12.69
C ILE A 255 -23.94 -12.82 -11.55
N LYS A 256 -24.41 -11.61 -11.86
CA LYS A 256 -24.75 -10.60 -10.87
C LYS A 256 -25.83 -11.15 -9.92
N ILE A 257 -25.54 -11.16 -8.62
CA ILE A 257 -26.42 -11.66 -7.55
C ILE A 257 -26.93 -10.55 -6.63
N GLY A 258 -26.46 -9.34 -6.83
CA GLY A 258 -26.87 -8.18 -6.04
C GLY A 258 -25.89 -7.02 -6.17
N GLU A 259 -26.00 -6.13 -5.21
CA GLU A 259 -25.16 -4.96 -5.03
C GLU A 259 -24.79 -4.80 -3.56
N THR A 260 -23.61 -4.28 -3.29
CA THR A 260 -23.20 -3.84 -1.94
C THR A 260 -22.96 -2.34 -1.98
N GLU A 261 -23.65 -1.60 -1.11
CA GLU A 261 -23.51 -0.16 -0.94
C GLU A 261 -22.81 0.14 0.39
N VAL A 262 -21.89 1.12 0.40
CA VAL A 262 -21.19 1.57 1.61
C VAL A 262 -21.25 3.09 1.69
N LEU A 263 -21.80 3.59 2.79
CA LEU A 263 -21.75 5.00 3.17
C LEU A 263 -20.77 5.12 4.35
N ALA A 264 -19.71 5.91 4.22
CA ALA A 264 -18.71 6.04 5.27
C ALA A 264 -18.39 7.50 5.60
N GLY A 265 -18.14 7.76 6.88
CA GLY A 265 -17.68 9.03 7.39
C GLY A 265 -16.47 8.88 8.30
N MET A 266 -15.55 9.86 8.25
CA MET A 266 -14.35 9.87 9.08
C MET A 266 -14.11 11.28 9.62
N ALA A 267 -13.62 11.33 10.87
CA ALA A 267 -13.03 12.52 11.47
C ALA A 267 -11.68 12.16 12.09
N ALA A 268 -10.64 12.93 11.73
CA ALA A 268 -9.33 12.80 12.33
C ALA A 268 -8.80 14.16 12.74
N LEU A 269 -7.99 14.21 13.79
CA LEU A 269 -7.49 15.45 14.37
C LEU A 269 -6.07 15.26 14.90
N ASP A 270 -5.16 16.11 14.47
CA ASP A 270 -3.91 16.39 15.14
C ASP A 270 -4.20 17.31 16.35
N ILE A 271 -4.55 16.72 17.50
CA ILE A 271 -4.95 17.45 18.71
C ILE A 271 -3.79 18.32 19.21
N THR A 272 -2.58 17.78 19.09
CA THR A 272 -1.30 18.49 19.29
C THR A 272 -0.26 17.91 18.34
N ASP A 273 0.93 18.50 18.25
CA ASP A 273 2.06 17.95 17.49
C ASP A 273 2.43 16.51 17.87
N ASN A 274 1.97 16.05 19.03
CA ASN A 274 2.29 14.73 19.56
C ASN A 274 1.07 13.81 19.74
N LEU A 275 -0.14 14.31 19.61
CA LEU A 275 -1.37 13.55 19.86
C LEU A 275 -2.30 13.61 18.66
N TYR A 276 -2.54 12.46 18.08
CA TYR A 276 -3.44 12.22 16.94
C TYR A 276 -4.60 11.33 17.38
N ALA A 277 -5.80 11.61 16.89
CA ALA A 277 -6.98 10.75 17.05
C ALA A 277 -7.77 10.69 15.75
N ALA A 278 -8.35 9.54 15.45
CA ALA A 278 -9.25 9.35 14.32
C ALA A 278 -10.39 8.40 14.70
N ILE A 279 -11.54 8.63 14.06
CA ILE A 279 -12.71 7.78 14.12
C ILE A 279 -13.32 7.67 12.73
N ALA A 280 -13.68 6.46 12.32
CA ALA A 280 -14.44 6.22 11.09
C ALA A 280 -15.63 5.31 11.39
N TYR A 281 -16.72 5.54 10.66
CA TYR A 281 -17.90 4.68 10.68
C TYR A 281 -18.34 4.41 9.25
N GLN A 282 -18.69 3.15 8.97
CA GLN A 282 -19.20 2.69 7.70
C GLN A 282 -20.53 1.98 7.94
N ASP A 283 -21.51 2.32 7.15
CA ASP A 283 -22.82 1.65 7.05
C ASP A 283 -22.81 0.86 5.74
N VAL A 284 -23.07 -0.44 5.82
CA VAL A 284 -22.99 -1.36 4.67
C VAL A 284 -24.34 -1.98 4.41
N ASP A 285 -24.86 -1.82 3.20
CA ASP A 285 -26.11 -2.42 2.77
C ASP A 285 -25.85 -3.47 1.67
N TYR A 286 -26.12 -4.72 2.00
CA TYR A 286 -25.98 -5.86 1.08
C TYR A 286 -27.30 -6.15 0.42
N GLN A 287 -27.54 -5.58 -0.75
CA GLN A 287 -28.74 -5.75 -1.57
C GLN A 287 -28.65 -7.03 -2.43
N ARG A 288 -28.56 -8.18 -1.77
CA ARG A 288 -28.50 -9.51 -2.39
C ARG A 288 -29.86 -10.22 -2.29
N LEU A 289 -29.93 -11.47 -2.74
CA LEU A 289 -31.15 -12.30 -2.63
C LEU A 289 -31.70 -12.36 -1.19
N THR A 290 -30.82 -12.32 -0.20
CA THR A 290 -31.18 -12.14 1.21
C THR A 290 -30.54 -10.81 1.65
N PRO A 291 -31.32 -9.71 1.65
CA PRO A 291 -30.81 -8.41 2.06
C PRO A 291 -30.38 -8.42 3.53
N ARG A 292 -29.29 -7.73 3.83
CA ARG A 292 -28.79 -7.53 5.20
C ARG A 292 -28.04 -6.21 5.28
N SER A 293 -27.90 -5.67 6.47
CA SER A 293 -27.10 -4.49 6.73
C SER A 293 -26.00 -4.83 7.71
N GLY A 294 -24.83 -4.26 7.51
CA GLY A 294 -23.67 -4.39 8.37
C GLY A 294 -23.08 -3.02 8.71
N SER A 295 -22.06 -2.99 9.53
CA SER A 295 -21.37 -1.76 9.88
C SER A 295 -19.93 -2.00 10.27
N THR A 296 -19.10 -0.94 10.17
CA THR A 296 -17.74 -0.91 10.70
C THR A 296 -17.53 0.34 11.53
N LEU A 297 -16.96 0.21 12.72
CA LEU A 297 -16.51 1.31 13.55
C LEU A 297 -15.02 1.16 13.81
N ASP A 298 -14.23 2.18 13.51
CA ASP A 298 -12.80 2.24 13.78
C ASP A 298 -12.46 3.46 14.62
N VAL A 299 -11.67 3.26 15.67
CA VAL A 299 -11.13 4.34 16.51
C VAL A 299 -9.63 4.16 16.65
N SER A 300 -8.86 5.19 16.33
CA SER A 300 -7.40 5.17 16.40
C SER A 300 -6.85 6.36 17.18
N LEU A 301 -5.87 6.10 18.02
CA LEU A 301 -5.16 7.09 18.81
C LEU A 301 -3.65 6.88 18.69
N GLY A 302 -2.90 7.94 18.40
CA GLY A 302 -1.44 7.93 18.35
C GLY A 302 -0.85 9.00 19.28
N TYR A 303 0.05 8.61 20.19
CA TYR A 303 0.67 9.54 21.13
C TYR A 303 2.20 9.39 21.14
N ARG A 304 2.91 10.44 20.72
CA ARG A 304 4.37 10.55 20.83
C ARG A 304 4.73 11.14 22.18
N PHE A 305 4.95 10.28 23.17
CA PHE A 305 5.29 10.70 24.53
C PHE A 305 6.77 11.07 24.72
N HIS A 306 7.60 10.80 23.72
CA HIS A 306 9.01 11.18 23.66
C HIS A 306 9.42 11.33 22.17
N PRO A 307 10.41 12.16 21.80
CA PRO A 307 10.84 12.30 20.42
C PRO A 307 11.17 10.97 19.69
N LEU A 308 11.66 9.98 20.45
CA LEU A 308 12.01 8.65 19.93
C LEU A 308 10.96 7.56 20.19
N TYR A 309 9.84 7.86 20.90
CA TYR A 309 8.88 6.83 21.26
C TYR A 309 7.44 7.27 21.02
N ARG A 310 6.65 6.36 20.48
CA ARG A 310 5.22 6.55 20.23
C ARG A 310 4.43 5.34 20.67
N ALA A 311 3.27 5.56 21.27
CA ALA A 311 2.25 4.54 21.52
C ALA A 311 1.08 4.77 20.58
N LYS A 312 0.41 3.68 20.16
CA LYS A 312 -0.83 3.72 19.39
C LYS A 312 -1.83 2.77 20.03
N LEU A 313 -3.07 3.18 20.05
CA LEU A 313 -4.22 2.38 20.49
C LEU A 313 -5.26 2.39 19.38
N GLY A 314 -5.88 1.25 19.14
CA GLY A 314 -6.98 1.10 18.21
C GLY A 314 -8.08 0.25 18.81
N PHE A 315 -9.30 0.56 18.43
CA PHE A 315 -10.49 -0.26 18.64
C PHE A 315 -11.23 -0.37 17.31
N PHE A 316 -11.77 -1.52 17.01
CA PHE A 316 -12.58 -1.77 15.83
C PHE A 316 -13.74 -2.71 16.17
N ASP A 317 -14.84 -2.54 15.43
CA ASP A 317 -16.05 -3.34 15.54
C ASP A 317 -16.63 -3.49 14.12
N PHE A 318 -16.70 -4.72 13.63
CA PHE A 318 -17.23 -5.09 12.32
C PHE A 318 -18.42 -6.02 12.47
N ASP A 319 -19.56 -5.62 11.95
CA ASP A 319 -20.78 -6.41 11.83
C ASP A 319 -21.10 -6.67 10.35
N ASP A 320 -21.08 -7.93 9.93
CA ASP A 320 -21.43 -8.34 8.57
C ASP A 320 -22.95 -8.54 8.36
N GLY A 321 -23.76 -8.32 9.38
CA GLY A 321 -25.22 -8.48 9.38
C GLY A 321 -25.68 -9.95 9.40
N ILE A 322 -24.79 -10.89 9.66
CA ILE A 322 -25.13 -12.33 9.74
C ILE A 322 -25.13 -12.77 11.21
N ASN A 323 -26.31 -13.09 11.76
CA ASN A 323 -26.48 -13.60 13.11
C ASN A 323 -26.53 -15.14 13.13
N ALA A 324 -25.52 -15.81 12.55
CA ALA A 324 -25.46 -17.26 12.46
C ALA A 324 -24.03 -17.73 12.21
N TYR A 325 -23.84 -19.05 12.32
CA TYR A 325 -22.58 -19.67 11.88
C TYR A 325 -22.24 -19.27 10.43
N GLY A 326 -21.00 -18.83 10.21
CA GLY A 326 -20.53 -18.27 8.95
C GLY A 326 -20.45 -16.75 8.94
N SER A 327 -20.87 -16.06 10.03
CA SER A 327 -20.57 -14.64 10.24
C SER A 327 -19.08 -14.43 10.47
N ASN A 328 -18.56 -13.35 9.91
CA ASN A 328 -17.23 -12.82 10.18
C ASN A 328 -17.26 -11.59 11.10
N SER A 329 -18.41 -11.30 11.72
CA SER A 329 -18.54 -10.21 12.68
C SER A 329 -17.57 -10.39 13.83
N HIS A 330 -16.83 -9.32 14.15
CA HIS A 330 -15.82 -9.32 15.20
C HIS A 330 -15.54 -7.92 15.72
N GLN A 331 -15.11 -7.84 16.96
CA GLN A 331 -14.56 -6.63 17.57
C GLN A 331 -13.15 -6.89 18.07
N GLY A 332 -12.41 -5.83 18.36
CA GLY A 332 -11.10 -6.03 18.95
C GLY A 332 -10.32 -4.76 19.16
N ALA A 333 -9.06 -4.95 19.51
CA ALA A 333 -8.16 -3.85 19.84
C ALA A 333 -6.74 -4.10 19.35
N ASN A 334 -6.05 -3.00 19.08
CA ASN A 334 -4.65 -2.98 18.75
C ASN A 334 -3.88 -2.06 19.70
N LEU A 335 -2.74 -2.52 20.20
CA LEU A 335 -1.78 -1.74 20.97
C LEU A 335 -0.41 -1.84 20.33
N THR A 336 0.15 -0.69 19.92
CA THR A 336 1.50 -0.62 19.34
C THR A 336 2.40 0.30 20.16
N LEU A 337 3.62 -0.16 20.44
CA LEU A 337 4.70 0.67 20.98
C LEU A 337 5.80 0.76 19.92
N GLU A 338 6.24 1.98 19.60
CA GLU A 338 7.26 2.22 18.58
C GLU A 338 8.48 2.93 19.17
N TRP A 339 9.66 2.49 18.70
CA TRP A 339 10.92 3.20 18.83
C TRP A 339 11.32 3.77 17.48
N LEU A 340 11.59 5.07 17.40
CA LEU A 340 11.81 5.88 16.21
C LEU A 340 13.24 6.43 16.19
N PRO A 341 14.28 5.60 15.94
CA PRO A 341 15.67 6.05 15.96
C PRO A 341 16.02 7.03 14.83
N SER A 342 15.27 7.01 13.74
CA SER A 342 15.40 7.95 12.62
C SER A 342 14.07 8.07 11.86
N ASP A 343 13.98 9.03 10.94
CA ASP A 343 12.75 9.27 10.17
C ASP A 343 12.39 8.11 9.23
N ASN A 344 13.37 7.33 8.80
CA ASN A 344 13.21 6.23 7.86
C ASN A 344 13.32 4.84 8.50
N LEU A 345 13.50 4.75 9.81
CA LEU A 345 13.58 3.46 10.52
C LEU A 345 12.77 3.53 11.81
N ARG A 346 11.91 2.57 12.02
CA ARG A 346 11.17 2.36 13.27
C ARG A 346 11.15 0.88 13.64
N PHE A 347 11.18 0.60 14.93
CA PHE A 347 10.93 -0.72 15.50
C PHE A 347 9.60 -0.66 16.26
N HIS A 348 8.89 -1.78 16.32
CA HIS A 348 7.63 -1.83 17.04
C HIS A 348 7.45 -3.16 17.78
N LEU A 349 6.69 -3.08 18.85
CA LEU A 349 6.02 -4.18 19.53
C LEU A 349 4.52 -3.93 19.38
N GLU A 350 3.77 -4.92 18.90
CA GLU A 350 2.35 -4.77 18.63
C GLU A 350 1.57 -5.98 19.14
N TYR A 351 0.44 -5.70 19.80
CA TYR A 351 -0.54 -6.67 20.23
C TYR A 351 -1.87 -6.40 19.52
N LEU A 352 -2.46 -7.43 18.94
CA LEU A 352 -3.77 -7.39 18.28
C LEU A 352 -4.63 -8.51 18.86
N THR A 353 -5.89 -8.22 19.18
CA THR A 353 -6.92 -9.20 19.53
C THR A 353 -8.16 -8.99 18.66
N LYS A 354 -8.81 -10.09 18.29
CA LYS A 354 -10.10 -10.13 17.59
C LYS A 354 -10.99 -11.15 18.29
N ASP A 355 -12.13 -10.69 18.75
CA ASP A 355 -13.17 -11.51 19.39
C ASP A 355 -14.29 -11.68 18.36
N PHE A 356 -14.52 -12.88 17.88
CA PHE A 356 -15.51 -13.20 16.85
C PHE A 356 -16.81 -13.69 17.48
N ASP A 357 -17.95 -13.28 16.91
CA ASP A 357 -19.27 -13.71 17.40
C ASP A 357 -19.54 -15.20 17.22
N PHE A 358 -19.06 -15.80 16.13
CA PHE A 358 -19.37 -17.18 15.72
C PHE A 358 -18.15 -18.01 15.31
N LEU A 359 -16.97 -17.44 15.34
CA LEU A 359 -15.68 -18.11 15.10
C LEU A 359 -14.86 -18.13 16.38
N LEU A 360 -13.72 -18.78 16.34
CA LEU A 360 -12.77 -18.73 17.44
C LEU A 360 -12.03 -17.39 17.41
N ASP A 361 -11.78 -16.86 18.59
CA ASP A 361 -11.05 -15.62 18.76
C ASP A 361 -9.61 -15.75 18.25
N SER A 362 -9.01 -14.63 17.90
CA SER A 362 -7.60 -14.61 17.52
C SER A 362 -6.84 -13.53 18.28
N GLN A 363 -5.58 -13.81 18.57
CA GLN A 363 -4.67 -12.83 19.14
C GLN A 363 -3.26 -13.00 18.62
N SER A 364 -2.51 -11.91 18.64
CA SER A 364 -1.12 -11.95 18.24
C SER A 364 -0.29 -10.94 19.02
N ILE A 365 0.96 -11.30 19.27
CA ILE A 365 1.97 -10.39 19.79
C ILE A 365 3.18 -10.47 18.87
N SER A 366 3.59 -9.36 18.28
CA SER A 366 4.67 -9.33 17.31
C SER A 366 5.66 -8.20 17.58
N ILE A 367 6.90 -8.46 17.23
CA ILE A 367 7.95 -7.46 17.10
C ILE A 367 8.30 -7.31 15.63
N GLY A 368 8.65 -6.11 15.22
CA GLY A 368 9.03 -5.88 13.84
C GLY A 368 9.77 -4.57 13.65
N PHE A 369 10.12 -4.30 12.41
CA PHE A 369 10.61 -2.99 12.04
C PHE A 369 10.02 -2.56 10.70
N ARG A 370 10.04 -1.26 10.46
CA ARG A 370 9.80 -0.68 9.15
C ARG A 370 10.99 0.17 8.75
N TYR A 371 11.51 -0.11 7.55
CA TYR A 371 12.53 0.68 6.91
C TYR A 371 12.01 1.25 5.61
N ASP A 372 12.02 2.57 5.51
CA ASP A 372 11.57 3.32 4.33
C ASP A 372 12.79 3.88 3.59
N TYR A 373 12.97 3.51 2.33
CA TYR A 373 13.99 4.03 1.45
C TYR A 373 13.36 4.81 0.30
N SER A 374 13.92 5.96 -0.05
CA SER A 374 13.55 6.63 -1.29
C SER A 374 14.69 7.47 -1.83
N GLN A 375 14.78 7.52 -3.16
CA GLN A 375 15.71 8.36 -3.90
C GLN A 375 14.97 9.01 -5.07
N GLN A 376 15.18 10.29 -5.28
CA GLN A 376 14.55 11.06 -6.36
C GLN A 376 15.60 11.75 -7.20
N TRP A 377 15.40 11.74 -8.51
CA TRP A 377 16.19 12.43 -9.52
C TRP A 377 15.30 13.32 -10.37
N ALA A 378 15.83 14.45 -10.79
CA ALA A 378 15.24 15.33 -11.81
C ALA A 378 15.92 15.07 -13.17
N TYR A 379 15.18 15.20 -14.29
CA TYR A 379 15.69 14.97 -15.65
C TYR A 379 14.99 15.89 -16.68
#